data_b7de00207029aeb79399ff427a95df35
#
_entry.id   b7de00207029aeb79399ff427a95df35
#
_cell.length_a   1.000
_cell.length_b   1.000
_cell.length_c   1.000
_cell.angle_alpha   90.00
_cell.angle_beta   90.00
_cell.angle_gamma   90.00
#
_symmetry.space_group_name_H-M   'P 1'
#
loop_
_entity.id
_entity.type
_entity.pdbx_description
1 polymer ?
#
loop_
_entity_poly.entity_id
_entity_poly.type
_entity_poly.pdbx_seq_one_letter_code
_entity_poly.pdbx_strand_id
1 'polypeptide(L)'
;MDALLTKSETKKESDKQPRKQISGSEVLLRSLVAEGVDIMFGYPGGAIMPVYDALYGYADKLNHILVRHEQGAVHAAQGYARVSGKVGVALATSGPGATNLVTGLADALIDSTPIVCITGQVFAHLLGTDAFQETDVVNTTIPVTKWNVQVTEAKDIAGAVAKAFYIAKTGRQGPVLIDITKNAQNELIEEADYKKCESIRTYKPKPVLQFSQVDAAAALINAAKKPYILAGQGVLLSGATEELIAFSEKTGIPVASTLLGLGGFPTDHPNYVGFLGMHGNYGPNINTNECDVLIGIGMRFDDRVTGNVSKYAKQAKIVHVDIDKAEINKIIRADVAVHADAKEALTALLQKCSKNDHSVWVEDFHRLNAIEYDKVIHREFNPSEKITMGEVINHLSELSKGEAIVVTDVGQHQMVTSRYYKYKDPRTNVTSGGAGTMGFALPAAIGAKLAVPSRQVVAVIGDGGYQMTIQELGTIMQYKIPVKVMVLNNSFLGMVRQWQQLFHGKRYSFTEMDNPNFVKIAEAYSIPARKVEERADLLPALKEMLDAETSYFLEVVVGKEDNVFPMVPAGAGVSEVLLEAPKL
;
A
#
# COMPACT_ATOMS: atom_id res chain seq x y z
N MET A 1 -39.10 -74.26 -29.38
CA MET A 1 -38.16 -74.27 -28.29
C MET A 1 -37.09 -73.26 -28.66
N ASP A 2 -37.01 -72.28 -28.10
CA ASP A 2 -37.18 -71.30 -27.12
C ASP A 2 -36.63 -69.96 -27.62
N ALA A 3 -37.49 -68.98 -27.57
CA ALA A 3 -37.12 -67.61 -27.90
C ALA A 3 -36.31 -66.99 -26.74
N LEU A 4 -35.18 -66.38 -27.01
CA LEU A 4 -34.48 -65.49 -26.11
C LEU A 4 -34.70 -64.06 -26.56
N LEU A 5 -35.59 -63.38 -25.84
CA LEU A 5 -35.83 -61.96 -25.90
C LEU A 5 -34.64 -61.20 -25.33
N THR A 6 -33.94 -60.47 -26.17
CA THR A 6 -32.98 -59.44 -25.73
C THR A 6 -33.73 -58.13 -25.50
N LYS A 7 -33.89 -57.72 -24.26
CA LYS A 7 -34.31 -56.38 -23.84
C LYS A 7 -33.22 -55.39 -24.20
N SER A 8 -33.45 -54.51 -25.16
CA SER A 8 -32.69 -53.30 -25.37
C SER A 8 -33.03 -52.31 -24.26
N GLU A 9 -32.08 -52.06 -23.34
CA GLU A 9 -32.17 -50.91 -22.44
C GLU A 9 -31.88 -49.65 -23.24
N THR A 10 -32.93 -48.91 -23.59
CA THR A 10 -32.83 -47.51 -24.03
C THR A 10 -32.34 -46.67 -22.87
N LYS A 11 -31.06 -46.28 -22.91
CA LYS A 11 -30.53 -45.19 -22.06
C LYS A 11 -31.42 -43.96 -22.32
N LYS A 12 -32.15 -43.51 -21.30
CA LYS A 12 -32.78 -42.20 -21.29
C LYS A 12 -31.66 -41.16 -21.40
N GLU A 13 -31.49 -40.55 -22.57
CA GLU A 13 -30.82 -39.25 -22.69
C GLU A 13 -31.62 -38.28 -21.82
N SER A 14 -30.97 -37.77 -20.77
CA SER A 14 -31.55 -36.74 -19.95
C SER A 14 -31.72 -35.48 -20.82
N ASP A 15 -32.95 -35.01 -20.98
CA ASP A 15 -33.31 -33.70 -21.52
C ASP A 15 -32.60 -32.61 -20.71
N LYS A 16 -31.31 -32.35 -21.01
CA LYS A 16 -30.66 -31.14 -20.56
C LYS A 16 -31.13 -30.01 -21.46
N GLN A 17 -31.97 -29.11 -20.92
CA GLN A 17 -32.27 -27.85 -21.58
C GLN A 17 -30.98 -27.23 -22.08
N PRO A 18 -30.93 -26.69 -23.32
CA PRO A 18 -29.70 -26.04 -23.83
C PRO A 18 -29.30 -24.93 -22.87
N ARG A 19 -28.04 -24.98 -22.40
CA ARG A 19 -27.49 -23.94 -21.52
C ARG A 19 -27.50 -22.60 -22.25
N LYS A 20 -27.77 -21.53 -21.50
CA LYS A 20 -27.77 -20.16 -22.04
C LYS A 20 -26.38 -19.85 -22.62
N GLN A 21 -26.34 -19.23 -23.80
CA GLN A 21 -25.10 -18.70 -24.37
C GLN A 21 -24.80 -17.32 -23.77
N ILE A 22 -23.57 -17.08 -23.36
CA ILE A 22 -23.08 -15.81 -22.81
C ILE A 22 -21.76 -15.41 -23.47
N SER A 23 -21.48 -14.11 -23.59
CA SER A 23 -20.24 -13.60 -24.13
C SER A 23 -19.09 -13.75 -23.14
N GLY A 24 -17.85 -13.78 -23.65
CA GLY A 24 -16.66 -13.75 -22.80
C GLY A 24 -16.61 -12.54 -21.87
N SER A 25 -17.16 -11.40 -22.30
CA SER A 25 -17.33 -10.22 -21.44
C SER A 25 -18.27 -10.49 -20.26
N GLU A 26 -19.41 -11.17 -20.50
CA GLU A 26 -20.29 -11.59 -19.40
C GLU A 26 -19.63 -12.63 -18.49
N VAL A 27 -18.83 -13.56 -19.04
CA VAL A 27 -18.03 -14.51 -18.23
C VAL A 27 -17.08 -13.76 -17.30
N LEU A 28 -16.38 -12.74 -17.80
CA LEU A 28 -15.48 -11.90 -16.99
C LEU A 28 -16.25 -11.24 -15.84
N LEU A 29 -17.35 -10.53 -16.13
CA LEU A 29 -18.10 -9.78 -15.12
C LEU A 29 -18.71 -10.70 -14.05
N ARG A 30 -19.25 -11.84 -14.44
CA ARG A 30 -19.76 -12.86 -13.51
C ARG A 30 -18.66 -13.42 -12.62
N SER A 31 -17.48 -13.64 -13.19
CA SER A 31 -16.32 -14.12 -12.43
C SER A 31 -15.88 -13.08 -11.39
N LEU A 32 -15.85 -11.80 -11.75
CA LEU A 32 -15.52 -10.71 -10.82
C LEU A 32 -16.54 -10.61 -9.67
N VAL A 33 -17.85 -10.68 -9.98
CA VAL A 33 -18.91 -10.71 -8.94
C VAL A 33 -18.74 -11.93 -8.03
N ALA A 34 -18.43 -13.09 -8.57
CA ALA A 34 -18.23 -14.32 -7.80
C ALA A 34 -16.97 -14.26 -6.92
N GLU A 35 -15.94 -13.50 -7.31
CA GLU A 35 -14.77 -13.20 -6.46
C GLU A 35 -15.06 -12.13 -5.38
N GLY A 36 -16.24 -11.51 -5.40
CA GLY A 36 -16.66 -10.52 -4.42
C GLY A 36 -16.22 -9.10 -4.74
N VAL A 37 -15.95 -8.83 -6.01
CA VAL A 37 -15.70 -7.47 -6.50
C VAL A 37 -17.01 -6.69 -6.47
N ASP A 38 -17.00 -5.53 -5.83
CA ASP A 38 -18.11 -4.59 -5.75
C ASP A 38 -17.77 -3.24 -6.40
N ILE A 39 -16.47 -2.90 -6.46
CA ILE A 39 -15.95 -1.66 -7.05
C ILE A 39 -14.77 -2.00 -7.96
N MET A 40 -14.72 -1.34 -9.12
CA MET A 40 -13.56 -1.35 -10.02
C MET A 40 -13.29 0.06 -10.53
N PHE A 41 -12.03 0.33 -10.88
CA PHE A 41 -11.57 1.61 -11.40
C PHE A 41 -11.11 1.43 -12.85
N GLY A 42 -11.44 2.34 -13.75
CA GLY A 42 -10.99 2.14 -15.12
C GLY A 42 -11.26 3.29 -16.05
N TYR A 43 -10.76 3.12 -17.28
CA TYR A 43 -10.95 4.05 -18.38
C TYR A 43 -11.31 3.28 -19.66
N PRO A 44 -12.42 3.61 -20.35
CA PRO A 44 -12.87 2.91 -21.54
C PRO A 44 -11.96 3.16 -22.75
N GLY A 45 -11.95 2.20 -23.69
CA GLY A 45 -11.25 2.32 -24.96
C GLY A 45 -11.65 1.21 -25.93
N GLY A 46 -11.18 1.29 -27.17
CA GLY A 46 -11.65 0.45 -28.27
C GLY A 46 -11.52 -1.05 -28.07
N ALA A 47 -10.41 -1.49 -27.47
CA ALA A 47 -10.14 -2.93 -27.31
C ALA A 47 -10.84 -3.56 -26.10
N ILE A 48 -11.36 -2.77 -25.16
CA ILE A 48 -12.09 -3.24 -23.98
C ILE A 48 -13.60 -2.92 -24.06
N MET A 49 -14.04 -2.32 -25.17
CA MET A 49 -15.42 -1.89 -25.36
C MET A 49 -16.48 -2.99 -25.12
N PRO A 50 -16.26 -4.26 -25.53
CA PRO A 50 -17.25 -5.30 -25.27
C PRO A 50 -17.50 -5.54 -23.77
N VAL A 51 -16.48 -5.38 -22.92
CA VAL A 51 -16.63 -5.47 -21.46
C VAL A 51 -17.42 -4.29 -20.93
N TYR A 52 -17.15 -3.07 -21.43
CA TYR A 52 -17.93 -1.87 -21.04
C TYR A 52 -19.39 -1.93 -21.48
N ASP A 53 -19.68 -2.51 -22.66
CA ASP A 53 -21.03 -2.75 -23.11
C ASP A 53 -21.78 -3.73 -22.17
N ALA A 54 -21.13 -4.85 -21.84
CA ALA A 54 -21.69 -5.81 -20.90
C ALA A 54 -21.89 -5.24 -19.49
N LEU A 55 -21.02 -4.30 -19.03
CA LEU A 55 -21.14 -3.63 -17.72
C LEU A 55 -22.47 -2.91 -17.53
N TYR A 56 -23.11 -2.44 -18.61
CA TYR A 56 -24.41 -1.81 -18.54
C TYR A 56 -25.47 -2.70 -17.84
N GLY A 57 -25.39 -4.01 -18.05
CA GLY A 57 -26.24 -5.00 -17.40
C GLY A 57 -25.83 -5.40 -15.97
N TYR A 58 -24.75 -4.84 -15.43
CA TYR A 58 -24.18 -5.19 -14.11
C TYR A 58 -24.09 -4.00 -13.15
N ALA A 59 -24.70 -2.86 -13.49
CA ALA A 59 -24.62 -1.62 -12.69
C ALA A 59 -25.16 -1.76 -11.26
N ASP A 60 -26.01 -2.76 -11.00
CA ASP A 60 -26.53 -3.12 -9.68
C ASP A 60 -25.57 -3.97 -8.83
N LYS A 61 -24.53 -4.54 -9.43
CA LYS A 61 -23.58 -5.48 -8.78
C LYS A 61 -22.14 -4.99 -8.78
N LEU A 62 -21.74 -4.25 -9.81
CA LEU A 62 -20.39 -3.77 -10.02
C LEU A 62 -20.40 -2.25 -10.20
N ASN A 63 -19.86 -1.53 -9.23
CA ASN A 63 -19.72 -0.09 -9.31
C ASN A 63 -18.41 0.24 -10.05
N HIS A 64 -18.53 0.73 -11.29
CA HIS A 64 -17.37 1.19 -12.05
C HIS A 64 -17.11 2.68 -11.83
N ILE A 65 -15.91 3.02 -11.39
CA ILE A 65 -15.45 4.40 -11.20
C ILE A 65 -14.60 4.81 -12.38
N LEU A 66 -15.11 5.75 -13.16
CA LEU A 66 -14.39 6.35 -14.29
C LEU A 66 -13.32 7.30 -13.76
N VAL A 67 -12.07 6.92 -13.85
CA VAL A 67 -10.90 7.75 -13.53
C VAL A 67 -10.57 8.70 -14.68
N ARG A 68 -9.52 9.50 -14.55
CA ARG A 68 -9.06 10.40 -15.63
C ARG A 68 -7.77 9.96 -16.28
N HIS A 69 -7.12 8.93 -15.69
CA HIS A 69 -5.92 8.29 -16.20
C HIS A 69 -5.79 6.88 -15.64
N GLU A 70 -5.28 5.92 -16.41
CA GLU A 70 -5.18 4.52 -15.98
C GLU A 70 -4.20 4.34 -14.81
N GLN A 71 -3.16 5.16 -14.70
CA GLN A 71 -2.31 5.19 -13.50
C GLN A 71 -3.14 5.54 -12.27
N GLY A 72 -4.08 6.48 -12.38
CA GLY A 72 -5.05 6.80 -11.32
C GLY A 72 -5.92 5.60 -10.95
N ALA A 73 -6.35 4.79 -11.94
CA ALA A 73 -7.11 3.57 -11.68
C ALA A 73 -6.35 2.58 -10.80
N VAL A 74 -5.07 2.34 -11.11
CA VAL A 74 -4.24 1.39 -10.34
C VAL A 74 -4.00 1.90 -8.93
N HIS A 75 -3.71 3.20 -8.75
CA HIS A 75 -3.50 3.76 -7.42
C HIS A 75 -4.80 3.79 -6.60
N ALA A 76 -5.95 4.06 -7.22
CA ALA A 76 -7.25 3.93 -6.55
C ALA A 76 -7.53 2.47 -6.14
N ALA A 77 -7.25 1.50 -7.01
CA ALA A 77 -7.36 0.08 -6.69
C ALA A 77 -6.44 -0.31 -5.52
N GLN A 78 -5.22 0.26 -5.44
CA GLN A 78 -4.32 0.05 -4.30
C GLN A 78 -4.87 0.65 -3.01
N GLY A 79 -5.35 1.90 -3.03
CA GLY A 79 -5.96 2.55 -1.86
C GLY A 79 -7.15 1.74 -1.34
N TYR A 80 -8.01 1.26 -2.25
CA TYR A 80 -9.13 0.36 -1.93
C TYR A 80 -8.64 -0.94 -1.27
N ALA A 81 -7.64 -1.59 -1.85
CA ALA A 81 -7.13 -2.87 -1.36
C ALA A 81 -6.48 -2.74 0.03
N ARG A 82 -5.66 -1.71 0.26
CA ARG A 82 -4.95 -1.49 1.52
C ARG A 82 -5.90 -1.27 2.69
N VAL A 83 -7.00 -0.53 2.45
CA VAL A 83 -7.97 -0.20 3.49
C VAL A 83 -8.98 -1.33 3.71
N SER A 84 -9.56 -1.88 2.63
CA SER A 84 -10.59 -2.93 2.73
C SER A 84 -10.03 -4.32 3.05
N GLY A 85 -8.76 -4.60 2.69
CA GLY A 85 -8.19 -5.95 2.70
C GLY A 85 -8.71 -6.86 1.58
N LYS A 86 -9.51 -6.32 0.65
CA LYS A 86 -9.97 -7.01 -0.56
C LYS A 86 -8.96 -6.81 -1.71
N VAL A 87 -9.13 -7.56 -2.79
CA VAL A 87 -8.35 -7.34 -4.01
C VAL A 87 -8.91 -6.14 -4.76
N GLY A 88 -8.05 -5.15 -5.08
CA GLY A 88 -8.43 -4.01 -5.91
C GLY A 88 -8.47 -4.40 -7.39
N VAL A 89 -9.36 -3.79 -8.17
CA VAL A 89 -9.49 -4.11 -9.60
C VAL A 89 -9.38 -2.84 -10.45
N ALA A 90 -8.50 -2.89 -11.46
CA ALA A 90 -8.34 -1.84 -12.47
C ALA A 90 -8.61 -2.38 -13.87
N LEU A 91 -9.31 -1.61 -14.70
CA LEU A 91 -9.71 -1.98 -16.06
C LEU A 91 -9.19 -0.93 -17.07
N ALA A 92 -8.47 -1.37 -18.10
CA ALA A 92 -7.90 -0.50 -19.11
C ALA A 92 -8.02 -1.08 -20.53
N THR A 93 -7.90 -0.24 -21.54
CA THR A 93 -7.79 -0.68 -22.92
C THR A 93 -6.37 -1.12 -23.30
N SER A 94 -6.15 -1.53 -24.54
CA SER A 94 -4.85 -1.90 -25.08
C SER A 94 -3.91 -0.70 -25.26
N GLY A 95 -2.69 -0.96 -25.70
CA GLY A 95 -1.71 0.06 -26.05
C GLY A 95 -1.39 1.00 -24.89
N PRO A 96 -1.59 2.32 -25.08
CA PRO A 96 -1.27 3.30 -24.03
C PRO A 96 -2.09 3.10 -22.76
N GLY A 97 -3.34 2.61 -22.83
CA GLY A 97 -4.13 2.29 -21.65
C GLY A 97 -3.47 1.23 -20.78
N ALA A 98 -3.01 0.15 -21.40
CA ALA A 98 -2.31 -0.93 -20.71
C ALA A 98 -0.93 -0.49 -20.17
N THR A 99 -0.15 0.26 -20.96
CA THR A 99 1.18 0.72 -20.52
C THR A 99 1.12 1.75 -19.41
N ASN A 100 0.05 2.54 -19.30
CA ASN A 100 -0.18 3.47 -18.19
C ASN A 100 -0.40 2.77 -16.84
N LEU A 101 -0.67 1.44 -16.81
CA LEU A 101 -0.78 0.67 -15.56
C LEU A 101 0.59 0.32 -14.94
N VAL A 102 1.69 0.35 -15.73
CA VAL A 102 2.98 -0.23 -15.35
C VAL A 102 3.54 0.37 -14.07
N THR A 103 3.52 1.70 -13.92
CA THR A 103 3.98 2.36 -12.69
C THR A 103 3.20 1.86 -11.46
N GLY A 104 1.88 1.79 -11.56
CA GLY A 104 1.05 1.31 -10.46
C GLY A 104 1.22 -0.18 -10.15
N LEU A 105 1.49 -1.01 -11.18
CA LEU A 105 1.82 -2.43 -11.00
C LEU A 105 3.16 -2.59 -10.27
N ALA A 106 4.19 -1.84 -10.67
CA ALA A 106 5.50 -1.86 -10.00
C ALA A 106 5.40 -1.44 -8.52
N ASP A 107 4.63 -0.38 -8.25
CA ASP A 107 4.35 0.10 -6.90
C ASP A 107 3.60 -0.96 -6.06
N ALA A 108 2.56 -1.56 -6.61
CA ALA A 108 1.81 -2.62 -5.94
C ALA A 108 2.65 -3.88 -5.67
N LEU A 109 3.57 -4.23 -6.58
CA LEU A 109 4.44 -5.41 -6.40
C LEU A 109 5.41 -5.21 -5.23
N ILE A 110 6.13 -4.08 -5.22
CA ILE A 110 7.14 -3.82 -4.19
C ILE A 110 6.50 -3.65 -2.80
N ASP A 111 5.29 -3.07 -2.75
CA ASP A 111 4.52 -2.85 -1.53
C ASP A 111 3.55 -3.99 -1.20
N SER A 112 3.62 -5.10 -1.93
CA SER A 112 2.82 -6.31 -1.66
C SER A 112 1.30 -6.03 -1.61
N THR A 113 0.79 -5.16 -2.49
CA THR A 113 -0.63 -4.78 -2.54
C THR A 113 -1.39 -5.68 -3.51
N PRO A 114 -2.44 -6.39 -3.09
CA PRO A 114 -3.19 -7.29 -3.95
C PRO A 114 -4.10 -6.52 -4.89
N ILE A 115 -3.78 -6.51 -6.18
CA ILE A 115 -4.62 -5.95 -7.24
C ILE A 115 -4.68 -6.88 -8.44
N VAL A 116 -5.78 -6.83 -9.18
CA VAL A 116 -5.95 -7.47 -10.48
C VAL A 116 -6.23 -6.39 -11.52
N CYS A 117 -5.28 -6.23 -12.46
CA CYS A 117 -5.47 -5.37 -13.61
C CYS A 117 -5.97 -6.20 -14.79
N ILE A 118 -6.95 -5.67 -15.51
CA ILE A 118 -7.55 -6.32 -16.68
C ILE A 118 -7.38 -5.37 -17.86
N THR A 119 -6.77 -5.86 -18.94
CA THR A 119 -6.57 -5.10 -20.16
C THR A 119 -7.31 -5.73 -21.32
N GLY A 120 -7.90 -4.89 -22.16
CA GLY A 120 -8.34 -5.33 -23.48
C GLY A 120 -7.15 -5.38 -24.44
N GLN A 121 -7.21 -6.29 -25.42
CA GLN A 121 -6.19 -6.46 -26.45
C GLN A 121 -6.84 -6.50 -27.85
N VAL A 122 -6.07 -6.29 -28.89
CA VAL A 122 -6.49 -6.43 -30.26
C VAL A 122 -7.05 -7.85 -30.53
N PHE A 123 -7.65 -8.10 -31.68
CA PHE A 123 -8.07 -9.46 -32.06
C PHE A 123 -6.87 -10.40 -32.10
N ALA A 124 -7.06 -11.66 -31.68
CA ALA A 124 -5.98 -12.63 -31.59
C ALA A 124 -5.21 -12.84 -32.91
N HIS A 125 -5.88 -12.74 -34.07
CA HIS A 125 -5.24 -12.86 -35.38
C HIS A 125 -4.37 -11.64 -35.78
N LEU A 126 -4.45 -10.54 -35.03
CA LEU A 126 -3.65 -9.34 -35.22
C LEU A 126 -2.43 -9.27 -34.30
N LEU A 127 -2.30 -10.18 -33.34
CA LEU A 127 -1.16 -10.21 -32.42
C LEU A 127 0.16 -10.39 -33.18
N GLY A 128 1.13 -9.52 -32.88
CA GLY A 128 2.44 -9.51 -33.52
C GLY A 128 2.47 -8.87 -34.90
N THR A 129 1.43 -8.12 -35.27
CA THR A 129 1.34 -7.44 -36.58
C THR A 129 1.54 -5.92 -36.53
N ASP A 130 1.86 -5.38 -35.34
CA ASP A 130 1.92 -3.93 -35.10
C ASP A 130 0.57 -3.25 -35.36
N ALA A 131 -0.54 -3.93 -35.04
CA ALA A 131 -1.88 -3.39 -35.20
C ALA A 131 -2.08 -2.14 -34.34
N PHE A 132 -3.03 -1.27 -34.75
CA PHE A 132 -3.33 -0.05 -34.03
C PHE A 132 -3.60 -0.31 -32.54
N GLN A 133 -2.84 0.37 -31.66
CA GLN A 133 -2.88 0.22 -30.21
C GLN A 133 -2.56 -1.22 -29.71
N GLU A 134 -1.86 -2.02 -30.49
CA GLU A 134 -1.25 -3.25 -30.00
C GLU A 134 -0.04 -2.93 -29.11
N THR A 135 0.10 -3.63 -28.03
CA THR A 135 1.31 -3.63 -27.17
C THR A 135 1.45 -5.01 -26.55
N ASP A 136 2.66 -5.54 -26.53
CA ASP A 136 2.97 -6.78 -25.82
C ASP A 136 2.97 -6.50 -24.30
N VAL A 137 1.76 -6.44 -23.76
CA VAL A 137 1.50 -6.13 -22.35
C VAL A 137 2.02 -7.23 -21.44
N VAL A 138 1.96 -8.49 -21.87
CA VAL A 138 2.43 -9.62 -21.06
C VAL A 138 3.91 -9.50 -20.80
N ASN A 139 4.74 -9.34 -21.83
CA ASN A 139 6.18 -9.20 -21.66
C ASN A 139 6.56 -7.89 -20.94
N THR A 140 5.82 -6.80 -21.18
CA THR A 140 6.03 -5.51 -20.49
C THR A 140 5.76 -5.62 -18.99
N THR A 141 4.85 -6.47 -18.56
CA THR A 141 4.42 -6.54 -17.15
C THR A 141 5.01 -7.73 -16.36
N ILE A 142 5.78 -8.63 -17.01
CA ILE A 142 6.47 -9.73 -16.31
C ILE A 142 7.25 -9.25 -15.07
N PRO A 143 8.11 -8.22 -15.14
CA PRO A 143 8.93 -7.81 -14.00
C PRO A 143 8.16 -7.05 -12.90
N VAL A 144 6.92 -6.65 -13.18
CA VAL A 144 6.12 -5.81 -12.27
C VAL A 144 4.83 -6.49 -11.79
N THR A 145 4.69 -7.80 -12.02
CA THR A 145 3.54 -8.60 -11.58
C THR A 145 3.99 -9.92 -10.94
N LYS A 146 3.15 -10.48 -10.08
CA LYS A 146 3.33 -11.85 -9.58
C LYS A 146 3.03 -12.89 -10.65
N TRP A 147 2.08 -12.58 -11.51
CA TRP A 147 1.64 -13.39 -12.63
C TRP A 147 0.88 -12.51 -13.62
N ASN A 148 1.04 -12.83 -14.88
CA ASN A 148 0.25 -12.25 -15.95
C ASN A 148 -0.12 -13.32 -16.97
N VAL A 149 -1.17 -13.07 -17.75
CA VAL A 149 -1.64 -13.99 -18.77
C VAL A 149 -2.36 -13.26 -19.87
N GLN A 150 -2.16 -13.71 -21.12
CA GLN A 150 -3.00 -13.32 -22.25
C GLN A 150 -4.06 -14.40 -22.49
N VAL A 151 -5.31 -13.99 -22.62
CA VAL A 151 -6.47 -14.86 -22.86
C VAL A 151 -7.01 -14.60 -24.26
N THR A 152 -7.00 -15.61 -25.12
CA THR A 152 -7.40 -15.52 -26.53
C THR A 152 -8.72 -16.23 -26.85
N GLU A 153 -9.30 -16.97 -25.90
CA GLU A 153 -10.57 -17.71 -26.04
C GLU A 153 -11.46 -17.48 -24.82
N ALA A 154 -12.75 -17.29 -25.03
CA ALA A 154 -13.72 -16.98 -23.95
C ALA A 154 -13.78 -18.06 -22.86
N LYS A 155 -13.60 -19.34 -23.23
CA LYS A 155 -13.64 -20.47 -22.29
C LYS A 155 -12.57 -20.42 -21.21
N ASP A 156 -11.45 -19.67 -21.44
CA ASP A 156 -10.33 -19.58 -20.51
C ASP A 156 -10.46 -18.41 -19.52
N ILE A 157 -11.38 -17.47 -19.75
CA ILE A 157 -11.53 -16.23 -18.94
C ILE A 157 -11.82 -16.57 -17.49
N ALA A 158 -12.82 -17.41 -17.20
CA ALA A 158 -13.20 -17.76 -15.82
C ALA A 158 -12.03 -18.39 -15.04
N GLY A 159 -11.29 -19.29 -15.69
CA GLY A 159 -10.11 -19.91 -15.11
C GLY A 159 -8.95 -18.94 -14.85
N ALA A 160 -8.75 -17.98 -15.74
CA ALA A 160 -7.75 -16.91 -15.59
C ALA A 160 -8.09 -15.99 -14.42
N VAL A 161 -9.35 -15.54 -14.31
CA VAL A 161 -9.82 -14.72 -13.17
C VAL A 161 -9.65 -15.45 -11.85
N ALA A 162 -10.09 -16.71 -11.76
CA ALA A 162 -9.97 -17.50 -10.53
C ALA A 162 -8.51 -17.62 -10.06
N LYS A 163 -7.58 -17.90 -10.99
CA LYS A 163 -6.14 -17.96 -10.68
C LYS A 163 -5.58 -16.59 -10.30
N ALA A 164 -5.98 -15.52 -11.00
CA ALA A 164 -5.51 -14.16 -10.74
C ALA A 164 -5.84 -13.73 -9.31
N PHE A 165 -7.09 -13.90 -8.88
CA PHE A 165 -7.49 -13.54 -7.51
C PHE A 165 -6.80 -14.40 -6.46
N TYR A 166 -6.65 -15.70 -6.71
CA TYR A 166 -5.91 -16.59 -5.81
C TYR A 166 -4.44 -16.17 -5.67
N ILE A 167 -3.74 -15.89 -6.78
CA ILE A 167 -2.32 -15.50 -6.77
C ILE A 167 -2.14 -14.11 -6.15
N ALA A 168 -3.00 -13.14 -6.48
CA ALA A 168 -2.91 -11.78 -5.94
C ALA A 168 -3.03 -11.75 -4.42
N LYS A 169 -3.94 -12.55 -3.86
CA LYS A 169 -4.34 -12.53 -2.44
C LYS A 169 -3.50 -13.43 -1.53
N THR A 170 -2.78 -14.42 -2.06
CA THR A 170 -2.12 -15.46 -1.26
C THR A 170 -0.60 -15.35 -1.27
N GLY A 171 0.04 -15.90 -0.24
CA GLY A 171 1.48 -15.75 0.00
C GLY A 171 1.86 -14.30 0.25
N ARG A 172 3.03 -13.86 -0.22
CA ARG A 172 3.30 -12.44 -0.34
C ARG A 172 2.34 -11.88 -1.38
N GLN A 173 1.40 -11.04 -0.94
CA GLN A 173 0.37 -10.46 -1.81
C GLN A 173 1.00 -9.58 -2.92
N GLY A 174 0.25 -9.28 -3.98
CA GLY A 174 0.76 -8.42 -5.04
C GLY A 174 -0.09 -8.42 -6.31
N PRO A 175 0.31 -7.66 -7.34
CA PRO A 175 -0.45 -7.44 -8.54
C PRO A 175 -0.42 -8.62 -9.50
N VAL A 176 -1.52 -8.77 -10.24
CA VAL A 176 -1.69 -9.71 -11.36
C VAL A 176 -2.32 -8.97 -12.54
N LEU A 177 -1.98 -9.35 -13.77
CA LEU A 177 -2.59 -8.78 -14.97
C LEU A 177 -3.19 -9.87 -15.86
N ILE A 178 -4.41 -9.62 -16.36
CA ILE A 178 -5.10 -10.44 -17.36
C ILE A 178 -5.32 -9.60 -18.61
N ASP A 179 -4.69 -9.98 -19.73
CA ASP A 179 -4.84 -9.34 -21.02
C ASP A 179 -5.80 -10.14 -21.89
N ILE A 180 -6.93 -9.55 -22.33
CA ILE A 180 -8.02 -10.29 -22.97
C ILE A 180 -8.24 -9.78 -24.39
N THR A 181 -8.01 -10.64 -25.39
CA THR A 181 -8.22 -10.27 -26.80
C THR A 181 -9.69 -9.98 -27.11
N LYS A 182 -9.92 -9.09 -28.08
CA LYS A 182 -11.25 -8.62 -28.43
C LYS A 182 -12.17 -9.74 -28.94
N ASN A 183 -11.64 -10.76 -29.63
CA ASN A 183 -12.42 -11.94 -30.01
C ASN A 183 -12.87 -12.75 -28.79
N ALA A 184 -11.98 -12.96 -27.81
CA ALA A 184 -12.35 -13.67 -26.58
C ALA A 184 -13.46 -12.95 -25.78
N GLN A 185 -13.47 -11.61 -25.79
CA GLN A 185 -14.53 -10.82 -25.15
C GLN A 185 -15.89 -11.00 -25.84
N ASN A 186 -15.91 -11.16 -27.18
CA ASN A 186 -17.13 -11.27 -27.99
C ASN A 186 -17.64 -12.70 -28.18
N GLU A 187 -16.76 -13.70 -28.08
CA GLU A 187 -17.08 -15.10 -28.32
C GLU A 187 -18.20 -15.58 -27.38
N LEU A 188 -19.19 -16.30 -27.96
CA LEU A 188 -20.28 -16.88 -27.20
C LEU A 188 -19.93 -18.29 -26.76
N ILE A 189 -20.07 -18.58 -25.48
CA ILE A 189 -19.89 -19.92 -24.92
C ILE A 189 -21.08 -20.32 -24.05
N GLU A 190 -21.25 -21.61 -23.84
CA GLU A 190 -22.25 -22.09 -22.89
C GLU A 190 -21.94 -21.59 -21.48
N GLU A 191 -22.97 -21.08 -20.80
CA GLU A 191 -22.87 -20.66 -19.41
C GLU A 191 -22.45 -21.84 -18.52
N ALA A 192 -21.39 -21.65 -17.75
CA ALA A 192 -20.90 -22.62 -16.77
C ALA A 192 -20.82 -21.99 -15.38
N ASP A 193 -20.96 -22.83 -14.35
CA ASP A 193 -20.79 -22.40 -12.96
C ASP A 193 -19.34 -21.96 -12.71
N TYR A 194 -19.18 -20.77 -12.15
CA TYR A 194 -17.86 -20.26 -11.76
C TYR A 194 -17.31 -21.07 -10.57
N LYS A 195 -16.05 -21.44 -10.67
CA LYS A 195 -15.33 -22.13 -9.59
C LYS A 195 -14.12 -21.32 -9.16
N LYS A 196 -14.09 -20.93 -7.89
CA LYS A 196 -12.91 -20.28 -7.30
C LYS A 196 -11.69 -21.20 -7.35
N CYS A 197 -10.51 -20.60 -7.52
CA CYS A 197 -9.26 -21.32 -7.42
C CYS A 197 -8.90 -21.54 -5.95
N GLU A 198 -8.81 -22.79 -5.50
CA GLU A 198 -8.42 -23.12 -4.13
C GLU A 198 -6.95 -23.54 -4.01
N SER A 199 -6.37 -23.99 -5.12
CA SER A 199 -4.96 -24.42 -5.15
C SER A 199 -4.40 -24.41 -6.55
N ILE A 200 -3.07 -24.21 -6.65
CA ILE A 200 -2.29 -24.37 -7.88
C ILE A 200 -1.16 -25.35 -7.56
N ARG A 201 -1.05 -26.42 -8.34
CA ARG A 201 -0.10 -27.52 -8.06
C ARG A 201 1.33 -27.05 -7.80
N THR A 202 1.81 -26.07 -8.54
CA THR A 202 3.19 -25.56 -8.50
C THR A 202 3.37 -24.33 -7.61
N TYR A 203 2.27 -23.77 -7.07
CA TYR A 203 2.30 -22.59 -6.22
C TYR A 203 1.86 -22.94 -4.81
N LYS A 204 2.77 -22.78 -3.84
CA LYS A 204 2.57 -23.07 -2.42
C LYS A 204 2.68 -21.76 -1.63
N PRO A 205 1.61 -20.95 -1.56
CA PRO A 205 1.67 -19.60 -1.02
C PRO A 205 1.86 -19.55 0.50
N LYS A 206 1.43 -20.59 1.20
CA LYS A 206 1.49 -20.65 2.66
C LYS A 206 2.57 -21.64 3.09
N PRO A 207 3.67 -21.15 3.69
CA PRO A 207 4.67 -22.05 4.27
C PRO A 207 4.10 -22.82 5.45
N VAL A 208 4.60 -24.01 5.66
CA VAL A 208 4.26 -24.81 6.86
C VAL A 208 5.15 -24.37 8.00
N LEU A 209 4.55 -23.86 9.08
CA LEU A 209 5.28 -23.43 10.27
C LEU A 209 6.12 -24.58 10.84
N GLN A 210 7.41 -24.37 10.98
CA GLN A 210 8.34 -25.32 11.58
C GLN A 210 8.53 -25.02 13.07
N PHE A 211 8.00 -25.86 13.94
CA PHE A 211 8.07 -25.65 15.39
C PHE A 211 9.50 -25.57 15.92
N SER A 212 10.47 -26.28 15.30
CA SER A 212 11.88 -26.15 15.65
C SER A 212 12.44 -24.73 15.44
N GLN A 213 11.96 -24.00 14.42
CA GLN A 213 12.33 -22.59 14.19
C GLN A 213 11.69 -21.70 15.27
N VAL A 214 10.44 -21.97 15.65
CA VAL A 214 9.76 -21.25 16.75
C VAL A 214 10.45 -21.49 18.09
N ASP A 215 10.83 -22.74 18.40
CA ASP A 215 11.55 -23.08 19.64
C ASP A 215 12.92 -22.38 19.69
N ALA A 216 13.66 -22.34 18.58
CA ALA A 216 14.93 -21.63 18.48
C ALA A 216 14.76 -20.11 18.65
N ALA A 217 13.73 -19.52 18.03
CA ALA A 217 13.42 -18.11 18.19
C ALA A 217 13.03 -17.78 19.64
N ALA A 218 12.16 -18.57 20.24
CA ALA A 218 11.73 -18.40 21.62
C ALA A 218 12.91 -18.52 22.61
N ALA A 219 13.86 -19.43 22.37
CA ALA A 219 15.05 -19.56 23.19
C ALA A 219 15.91 -18.28 23.17
N LEU A 220 16.13 -17.69 21.99
CA LEU A 220 16.85 -16.41 21.87
C LEU A 220 16.09 -15.27 22.57
N ILE A 221 14.79 -15.18 22.34
CA ILE A 221 13.93 -14.12 22.90
C ILE A 221 13.87 -14.21 24.43
N ASN A 222 13.72 -15.42 25.00
CA ASN A 222 13.66 -15.62 26.45
C ASN A 222 14.99 -15.33 27.16
N ALA A 223 16.11 -15.44 26.45
CA ALA A 223 17.45 -15.16 26.99
C ALA A 223 17.85 -13.69 26.81
N ALA A 224 17.15 -12.91 26.01
CA ALA A 224 17.49 -11.54 25.65
C ALA A 224 17.35 -10.59 26.84
N LYS A 225 18.27 -9.63 26.93
CA LYS A 225 18.24 -8.54 27.91
C LYS A 225 17.75 -7.23 27.29
N LYS A 226 18.01 -7.03 26.00
CA LYS A 226 17.65 -5.85 25.22
C LYS A 226 16.96 -6.27 23.90
N PRO A 227 15.86 -7.05 23.95
CA PRO A 227 15.15 -7.44 22.73
C PRO A 227 14.44 -6.26 22.11
N TYR A 228 14.27 -6.29 20.77
CA TYR A 228 13.65 -5.21 20.03
C TYR A 228 12.86 -5.76 18.83
N ILE A 229 11.58 -5.37 18.69
CA ILE A 229 10.71 -5.80 17.60
C ILE A 229 10.64 -4.69 16.53
N LEU A 230 10.87 -5.09 15.28
CA LEU A 230 10.58 -4.29 14.09
C LEU A 230 9.33 -4.84 13.40
N ALA A 231 8.23 -4.12 13.50
CA ALA A 231 6.95 -4.50 12.90
C ALA A 231 6.81 -3.93 11.49
N GLY A 232 6.67 -4.81 10.49
CA GLY A 232 6.46 -4.45 9.09
C GLY A 232 5.01 -4.61 8.63
N GLN A 233 4.80 -4.36 7.34
CA GLN A 233 3.48 -4.47 6.71
C GLN A 233 2.89 -5.88 6.79
N GLY A 234 3.73 -6.92 6.86
CA GLY A 234 3.28 -8.30 6.99
C GLY A 234 2.40 -8.55 8.21
N VAL A 235 2.56 -7.77 9.29
CA VAL A 235 1.66 -7.78 10.45
C VAL A 235 0.24 -7.37 10.04
N LEU A 236 0.11 -6.30 9.25
CA LEU A 236 -1.19 -5.81 8.75
C LEU A 236 -1.80 -6.77 7.71
N LEU A 237 -0.98 -7.30 6.80
CA LEU A 237 -1.45 -8.18 5.73
C LEU A 237 -1.93 -9.54 6.25
N SER A 238 -1.29 -10.06 7.31
CA SER A 238 -1.71 -11.31 7.98
C SER A 238 -2.84 -11.11 9.00
N GLY A 239 -3.18 -9.85 9.34
CA GLY A 239 -4.13 -9.54 10.42
C GLY A 239 -3.62 -9.93 11.80
N ALA A 240 -2.33 -9.73 12.07
CA ALA A 240 -1.63 -10.16 13.29
C ALA A 240 -1.46 -9.04 14.34
N THR A 241 -2.21 -7.96 14.23
CA THR A 241 -2.11 -6.81 15.14
C THR A 241 -2.37 -7.20 16.59
N GLU A 242 -3.43 -7.95 16.85
CA GLU A 242 -3.79 -8.42 18.21
C GLU A 242 -2.72 -9.36 18.80
N GLU A 243 -2.20 -10.28 17.99
CA GLU A 243 -1.14 -11.19 18.40
C GLU A 243 0.17 -10.46 18.69
N LEU A 244 0.48 -9.40 17.93
CA LEU A 244 1.67 -8.59 18.18
C LEU A 244 1.55 -7.78 19.47
N ILE A 245 0.39 -7.19 19.74
CA ILE A 245 0.10 -6.47 20.98
C ILE A 245 0.25 -7.43 22.16
N ALA A 246 -0.45 -8.57 22.13
CA ALA A 246 -0.39 -9.57 23.19
C ALA A 246 1.04 -10.12 23.41
N PHE A 247 1.81 -10.26 22.33
CA PHE A 247 3.21 -10.71 22.40
C PHE A 247 4.11 -9.67 23.07
N SER A 248 3.98 -8.40 22.68
CA SER A 248 4.72 -7.29 23.29
C SER A 248 4.34 -7.11 24.77
N GLU A 249 3.06 -7.15 25.12
CA GLU A 249 2.59 -7.05 26.50
C GLU A 249 3.10 -8.19 27.39
N LYS A 250 3.04 -9.43 26.88
CA LYS A 250 3.52 -10.60 27.61
C LYS A 250 5.02 -10.55 27.87
N THR A 251 5.78 -10.14 26.87
CA THR A 251 7.25 -10.19 26.92
C THR A 251 7.90 -8.89 27.37
N GLY A 252 7.14 -7.79 27.42
CA GLY A 252 7.67 -6.45 27.74
C GLY A 252 8.56 -5.86 26.63
N ILE A 253 8.59 -6.45 25.43
CA ILE A 253 9.50 -6.06 24.34
C ILE A 253 9.00 -4.79 23.63
N PRO A 254 9.85 -3.76 23.47
CA PRO A 254 9.50 -2.57 22.70
C PRO A 254 9.31 -2.87 21.21
N VAL A 255 8.37 -2.13 20.59
CA VAL A 255 8.01 -2.27 19.18
C VAL A 255 8.20 -0.95 18.44
N ALA A 256 8.96 -0.98 17.34
CA ALA A 256 8.95 0.08 16.35
C ALA A 256 8.34 -0.40 15.04
N SER A 257 7.74 0.53 14.30
CA SER A 257 7.14 0.24 13.00
C SER A 257 8.04 0.68 11.85
N THR A 258 8.03 -0.08 10.75
CA THR A 258 8.51 0.42 9.46
C THR A 258 7.47 1.37 8.85
N LEU A 259 7.82 2.10 7.79
CA LEU A 259 6.89 3.01 7.10
C LEU A 259 5.55 2.33 6.74
N LEU A 260 5.61 1.15 6.13
CA LEU A 260 4.41 0.39 5.76
C LEU A 260 3.82 -0.45 6.93
N GLY A 261 4.53 -0.53 8.04
CA GLY A 261 4.07 -1.20 9.27
C GLY A 261 3.30 -0.27 10.22
N LEU A 262 3.29 1.05 9.95
CA LEU A 262 2.52 2.01 10.75
C LEU A 262 1.04 1.64 10.83
N GLY A 263 0.48 1.67 12.03
CA GLY A 263 -0.86 1.17 12.34
C GLY A 263 -0.93 -0.34 12.62
N GLY A 264 0.16 -1.11 12.40
CA GLY A 264 0.24 -2.52 12.79
C GLY A 264 0.44 -2.74 14.29
N PHE A 265 0.86 -1.69 14.99
CA PHE A 265 0.92 -1.60 16.44
C PHE A 265 0.46 -0.19 16.85
N PRO A 266 -0.44 -0.01 17.84
CA PRO A 266 -0.96 1.29 18.21
C PRO A 266 0.15 2.24 18.67
N THR A 267 0.17 3.47 18.13
CA THR A 267 1.23 4.44 18.42
C THR A 267 1.12 5.09 19.81
N ASP A 268 0.01 4.90 20.51
CA ASP A 268 -0.23 5.33 21.88
C ASP A 268 -0.01 4.21 22.93
N HIS A 269 0.39 3.02 22.48
CA HIS A 269 0.71 1.91 23.38
C HIS A 269 2.03 2.15 24.13
N PRO A 270 2.15 1.85 25.44
CA PRO A 270 3.37 2.10 26.23
C PRO A 270 4.65 1.46 25.67
N ASN A 271 4.55 0.31 25.02
CA ASN A 271 5.68 -0.37 24.40
C ASN A 271 5.98 0.12 22.96
N TYR A 272 5.18 1.05 22.40
CA TYR A 272 5.50 1.65 21.13
C TYR A 272 6.63 2.66 21.28
N VAL A 273 7.72 2.45 20.56
CA VAL A 273 8.90 3.30 20.70
C VAL A 273 9.16 4.20 19.49
N GLY A 274 8.37 4.07 18.43
CA GLY A 274 8.41 4.99 17.30
C GLY A 274 8.50 4.32 15.92
N PHE A 275 8.76 5.15 14.94
CA PHE A 275 8.99 4.80 13.55
C PHE A 275 10.50 4.69 13.31
N LEU A 276 10.96 3.70 12.52
CA LEU A 276 12.39 3.49 12.26
C LEU A 276 12.75 3.66 10.78
N GLY A 277 14.03 3.86 10.53
CA GLY A 277 14.60 3.99 9.18
C GLY A 277 15.24 5.37 8.93
N MET A 278 15.51 5.67 7.65
CA MET A 278 16.26 6.88 7.26
C MET A 278 15.72 8.17 7.89
N HIS A 279 14.42 8.34 7.97
CA HIS A 279 13.74 9.46 8.64
C HIS A 279 12.98 9.01 9.90
N GLY A 280 13.41 7.90 10.50
CA GLY A 280 12.83 7.36 11.73
C GLY A 280 13.16 8.18 12.97
N ASN A 281 12.51 7.82 14.08
CA ASN A 281 12.79 8.43 15.37
C ASN A 281 14.20 8.11 15.86
N TYR A 282 14.73 8.98 16.70
CA TYR A 282 16.11 8.87 17.20
C TYR A 282 16.33 7.62 18.05
N GLY A 283 15.43 7.35 19.01
CA GLY A 283 15.51 6.17 19.87
C GLY A 283 15.52 4.83 19.13
N PRO A 284 14.55 4.55 18.26
CA PRO A 284 14.54 3.35 17.40
C PRO A 284 15.81 3.14 16.61
N ASN A 285 16.32 4.19 15.97
CA ASN A 285 17.52 4.09 15.13
C ASN A 285 18.79 3.83 15.94
N ILE A 286 19.00 4.52 17.05
CA ILE A 286 20.16 4.31 17.94
C ILE A 286 20.11 2.89 18.54
N ASN A 287 18.95 2.51 19.09
CA ASN A 287 18.80 1.25 19.82
C ASN A 287 18.78 0.02 18.91
N THR A 288 18.66 0.17 17.60
CA THR A 288 18.94 -0.92 16.64
C THR A 288 20.36 -1.45 16.78
N ASN A 289 21.34 -0.58 17.09
CA ASN A 289 22.73 -0.99 17.29
C ASN A 289 23.11 -1.23 18.77
N GLU A 290 22.13 -1.15 19.70
CA GLU A 290 22.31 -1.43 21.13
C GLU A 290 21.57 -2.70 21.59
N CYS A 291 20.59 -3.18 20.82
CA CYS A 291 19.82 -4.39 21.15
C CYS A 291 20.70 -5.64 21.06
N ASP A 292 20.35 -6.68 21.84
CA ASP A 292 21.01 -7.99 21.79
C ASP A 292 20.25 -9.02 20.95
N VAL A 293 18.92 -8.84 20.79
CA VAL A 293 18.07 -9.63 19.90
C VAL A 293 17.17 -8.69 19.10
N LEU A 294 17.30 -8.69 17.76
CA LEU A 294 16.47 -7.95 16.85
C LEU A 294 15.46 -8.88 16.17
N ILE A 295 14.17 -8.56 16.30
CA ILE A 295 13.08 -9.42 15.82
C ILE A 295 12.33 -8.69 14.70
N GLY A 296 12.64 -9.02 13.44
CA GLY A 296 11.93 -8.50 12.28
C GLY A 296 10.70 -9.35 11.98
N ILE A 297 9.50 -8.75 11.95
CA ILE A 297 8.23 -9.45 11.72
C ILE A 297 7.54 -8.86 10.50
N GLY A 298 7.45 -9.65 9.42
CA GLY A 298 6.78 -9.24 8.18
C GLY A 298 7.32 -7.97 7.58
N MET A 299 8.65 -7.80 7.58
CA MET A 299 9.34 -6.62 7.06
C MET A 299 10.57 -7.03 6.24
N ARG A 300 10.91 -6.19 5.26
CA ARG A 300 12.15 -6.33 4.50
C ARG A 300 13.24 -5.49 5.17
N PHE A 301 14.46 -6.01 5.20
CA PHE A 301 15.63 -5.23 5.60
C PHE A 301 16.16 -4.42 4.40
N ASP A 302 15.33 -3.49 3.88
CA ASP A 302 15.75 -2.65 2.76
C ASP A 302 16.72 -1.52 3.19
N ASP A 303 17.26 -0.80 2.22
CA ASP A 303 18.26 0.24 2.43
C ASP A 303 17.75 1.44 3.25
N ARG A 304 16.44 1.71 3.22
CA ARG A 304 15.82 2.77 4.02
C ARG A 304 15.74 2.42 5.50
N VAL A 305 15.65 1.12 5.80
CA VAL A 305 15.65 0.59 7.17
C VAL A 305 17.08 0.37 7.69
N THR A 306 17.95 -0.22 6.87
CA THR A 306 19.28 -0.65 7.33
C THR A 306 20.35 0.43 7.24
N GLY A 307 20.22 1.37 6.31
CA GLY A 307 21.36 2.18 5.92
C GLY A 307 22.52 1.29 5.50
N ASN A 308 23.73 1.60 5.97
CA ASN A 308 24.92 0.79 5.69
C ASN A 308 24.87 -0.58 6.38
N VAL A 309 24.63 -1.62 5.62
CA VAL A 309 24.48 -3.01 6.09
C VAL A 309 25.71 -3.48 6.90
N SER A 310 26.93 -2.98 6.59
CA SER A 310 28.14 -3.36 7.33
C SER A 310 28.14 -2.86 8.78
N LYS A 311 27.31 -1.86 9.09
CA LYS A 311 27.16 -1.24 10.41
C LYS A 311 25.84 -1.55 11.11
N TYR A 312 24.96 -2.38 10.51
CA TYR A 312 23.60 -2.61 11.00
C TYR A 312 23.54 -3.79 11.97
N ALA A 313 23.14 -3.53 13.22
CA ALA A 313 22.83 -4.52 14.26
C ALA A 313 23.86 -5.66 14.41
N LYS A 314 25.15 -5.36 14.30
CA LYS A 314 26.24 -6.38 14.29
C LYS A 314 26.40 -7.11 15.62
N GLN A 315 25.98 -6.52 16.71
CA GLN A 315 26.01 -7.08 18.06
C GLN A 315 24.82 -7.98 18.36
N ALA A 316 23.71 -7.84 17.58
CA ALA A 316 22.44 -8.52 17.85
C ALA A 316 22.36 -9.88 17.19
N LYS A 317 21.61 -10.79 17.83
CA LYS A 317 21.05 -11.98 17.18
C LYS A 317 19.78 -11.61 16.44
N ILE A 318 19.66 -12.04 15.21
CA ILE A 318 18.54 -11.68 14.33
C ILE A 318 17.53 -12.81 14.25
N VAL A 319 16.31 -12.55 14.66
CA VAL A 319 15.14 -13.39 14.38
C VAL A 319 14.35 -12.73 13.25
N HIS A 320 14.14 -13.44 12.14
CA HIS A 320 13.39 -12.92 10.99
C HIS A 320 12.18 -13.80 10.70
N VAL A 321 10.98 -13.24 10.88
CA VAL A 321 9.69 -13.86 10.57
C VAL A 321 9.17 -13.28 9.27
N ASP A 322 9.10 -14.08 8.21
CA ASP A 322 8.57 -13.65 6.93
C ASP A 322 7.89 -14.79 6.17
N ILE A 323 6.82 -14.47 5.44
CA ILE A 323 6.08 -15.39 4.58
C ILE A 323 6.83 -15.69 3.27
N ASP A 324 7.67 -14.76 2.82
CA ASP A 324 8.43 -14.85 1.58
C ASP A 324 9.85 -15.36 1.84
N LYS A 325 10.09 -16.61 1.45
CA LYS A 325 11.42 -17.22 1.58
C LYS A 325 12.52 -16.43 0.86
N ALA A 326 12.17 -15.69 -0.19
CA ALA A 326 13.13 -14.91 -0.96
C ALA A 326 13.63 -13.66 -0.20
N GLU A 327 12.90 -13.16 0.77
CA GLU A 327 13.33 -12.04 1.63
C GLU A 327 14.22 -12.50 2.78
N ILE A 328 14.09 -13.74 3.24
CA ILE A 328 14.90 -14.31 4.32
C ILE A 328 16.36 -14.44 3.89
N ASN A 329 17.29 -13.86 4.67
CA ASN A 329 18.74 -13.85 4.39
C ASN A 329 19.16 -13.09 3.13
N LYS A 330 18.28 -12.29 2.53
CA LYS A 330 18.57 -11.54 1.31
C LYS A 330 19.55 -10.38 1.56
N ILE A 331 19.33 -9.59 2.59
CA ILE A 331 20.14 -8.42 2.97
C ILE A 331 20.85 -8.65 4.30
N ILE A 332 20.09 -8.98 5.33
CA ILE A 332 20.59 -9.29 6.67
C ILE A 332 20.48 -10.79 6.90
N ARG A 333 21.57 -11.42 7.35
CA ARG A 333 21.54 -12.83 7.71
C ARG A 333 20.85 -13.00 9.05
N ALA A 334 19.80 -13.79 9.10
CA ALA A 334 19.11 -14.18 10.32
C ALA A 334 19.88 -15.31 11.06
N ASP A 335 20.01 -15.20 12.38
CA ASP A 335 20.45 -16.31 13.22
C ASP A 335 19.35 -17.37 13.33
N VAL A 336 18.08 -16.92 13.41
CA VAL A 336 16.89 -17.78 13.33
C VAL A 336 15.92 -17.21 12.31
N ALA A 337 15.66 -17.99 11.27
CA ALA A 337 14.65 -17.69 10.25
C ALA A 337 13.37 -18.46 10.55
N VAL A 338 12.25 -17.76 10.74
CA VAL A 338 10.91 -18.34 10.89
C VAL A 338 10.14 -18.11 9.60
N HIS A 339 10.18 -19.06 8.69
CA HIS A 339 9.48 -18.99 7.41
C HIS A 339 8.00 -19.34 7.63
N ALA A 340 7.17 -18.33 7.90
CA ALA A 340 5.77 -18.49 8.25
C ALA A 340 4.96 -17.21 8.01
N ASP A 341 3.64 -17.34 8.02
CA ASP A 341 2.72 -16.22 8.19
C ASP A 341 2.94 -15.56 9.56
N ALA A 342 2.90 -14.21 9.62
CA ALA A 342 3.20 -13.48 10.85
C ALA A 342 2.23 -13.81 11.99
N LYS A 343 0.94 -13.99 11.68
CA LYS A 343 -0.07 -14.36 12.70
C LYS A 343 0.20 -15.74 13.28
N GLU A 344 0.50 -16.72 12.43
CA GLU A 344 0.82 -18.08 12.88
C GLU A 344 2.10 -18.11 13.72
N ALA A 345 3.14 -17.38 13.29
CA ALA A 345 4.39 -17.30 14.02
C ALA A 345 4.21 -16.63 15.39
N LEU A 346 3.53 -15.48 15.45
CA LEU A 346 3.26 -14.78 16.71
C LEU A 346 2.40 -15.62 17.67
N THR A 347 1.36 -16.29 17.15
CA THR A 347 0.52 -17.20 17.95
C THR A 347 1.37 -18.33 18.59
N ALA A 348 2.29 -18.91 17.83
CA ALA A 348 3.18 -19.96 18.33
C ALA A 348 4.23 -19.41 19.32
N LEU A 349 4.82 -18.25 19.04
CA LEU A 349 5.77 -17.58 19.93
C LEU A 349 5.13 -17.18 21.27
N LEU A 350 3.86 -16.72 21.24
CA LEU A 350 3.08 -16.45 22.45
C LEU A 350 3.00 -17.65 23.40
N GLN A 351 2.95 -18.87 22.87
CA GLN A 351 2.92 -20.07 23.69
C GLN A 351 4.29 -20.45 24.27
N LYS A 352 5.38 -20.10 23.60
CA LYS A 352 6.75 -20.52 23.91
C LYS A 352 7.56 -19.49 24.68
N CYS A 353 7.27 -18.20 24.49
CA CYS A 353 7.98 -17.13 25.19
C CYS A 353 7.40 -16.94 26.60
N SER A 354 8.29 -16.72 27.57
CA SER A 354 7.93 -16.45 28.95
C SER A 354 7.46 -15.01 29.13
N LYS A 355 6.67 -14.77 30.18
CA LYS A 355 6.41 -13.39 30.64
C LYS A 355 7.73 -12.78 31.11
N ASN A 356 8.01 -11.56 30.69
CA ASN A 356 9.21 -10.84 31.08
C ASN A 356 8.88 -9.34 31.25
N ASP A 357 9.83 -8.59 31.76
CA ASP A 357 9.77 -7.14 31.92
C ASP A 357 11.06 -6.52 31.36
N HIS A 358 10.90 -5.66 30.36
CA HIS A 358 11.97 -4.87 29.75
C HIS A 358 11.72 -3.38 29.88
N SER A 359 11.00 -2.93 30.93
CA SER A 359 10.63 -1.52 31.15
C SER A 359 11.85 -0.59 31.17
N VAL A 360 12.96 -1.00 31.78
CA VAL A 360 14.23 -0.23 31.78
C VAL A 360 14.76 -0.06 30.35
N TRP A 361 14.60 -1.07 29.50
CA TRP A 361 15.01 -0.99 28.11
C TRP A 361 14.07 -0.11 27.28
N VAL A 362 12.76 -0.17 27.54
CA VAL A 362 11.78 0.74 26.94
C VAL A 362 12.07 2.20 27.32
N GLU A 363 12.43 2.46 28.59
CA GLU A 363 12.77 3.81 29.07
C GLU A 363 13.99 4.38 28.33
N ASP A 364 14.95 3.56 27.92
CA ASP A 364 16.11 4.03 27.15
C ASP A 364 15.69 4.58 25.76
N PHE A 365 14.68 3.98 25.12
CA PHE A 365 14.09 4.56 23.91
C PHE A 365 13.42 5.91 24.18
N HIS A 366 12.65 6.01 25.27
CA HIS A 366 11.97 7.26 25.64
C HIS A 366 12.97 8.36 25.97
N ARG A 367 14.06 8.05 26.67
CA ARG A 367 15.15 8.98 26.95
C ARG A 367 15.78 9.52 25.66
N LEU A 368 16.02 8.67 24.68
CA LEU A 368 16.56 9.08 23.37
C LEU A 368 15.52 9.89 22.56
N ASN A 369 14.26 9.50 22.58
CA ASN A 369 13.19 10.24 21.93
C ASN A 369 12.98 11.62 22.57
N ALA A 370 13.26 11.80 23.87
CA ALA A 370 13.24 13.10 24.51
C ALA A 370 14.31 14.04 23.93
N ILE A 371 15.49 13.52 23.57
CA ILE A 371 16.54 14.31 22.88
C ILE A 371 16.04 14.77 21.50
N GLU A 372 15.34 13.90 20.77
CA GLU A 372 14.70 14.28 19.51
C GLU A 372 13.64 15.35 19.72
N TYR A 373 12.80 15.19 20.74
CA TYR A 373 11.77 16.17 21.07
C TYR A 373 12.37 17.56 21.28
N ASP A 374 13.40 17.69 22.09
CA ASP A 374 14.03 18.97 22.40
C ASP A 374 14.73 19.60 21.19
N LYS A 375 15.39 18.80 20.37
CA LYS A 375 16.22 19.30 19.27
C LYS A 375 15.47 19.49 17.96
N VAL A 376 14.44 18.69 17.71
CA VAL A 376 13.72 18.66 16.44
C VAL A 376 12.26 19.07 16.63
N ILE A 377 11.50 18.31 17.41
CA ILE A 377 10.03 18.46 17.45
C ILE A 377 9.63 19.79 18.07
N HIS A 378 10.25 20.21 19.17
CA HIS A 378 9.93 21.46 19.85
C HIS A 378 10.12 22.69 18.92
N ARG A 379 11.09 22.62 17.98
CA ARG A 379 11.32 23.70 17.01
C ARG A 379 10.21 23.85 15.97
N GLU A 380 9.52 22.76 15.64
CA GLU A 380 8.43 22.74 14.68
C GLU A 380 7.24 23.65 15.10
N PHE A 381 7.14 23.94 16.39
CA PHE A 381 6.06 24.74 16.96
C PHE A 381 6.49 26.17 17.34
N ASN A 382 7.59 26.69 16.79
CA ASN A 382 8.04 28.04 17.08
C ASN A 382 7.09 29.09 16.45
N PRO A 383 6.37 29.89 17.26
CA PRO A 383 5.37 30.83 16.75
C PRO A 383 5.99 32.01 15.96
N SER A 384 7.28 32.26 16.07
CA SER A 384 7.96 33.33 15.32
C SER A 384 8.38 32.91 13.90
N GLU A 385 8.26 31.64 13.56
CA GLU A 385 8.63 31.10 12.25
C GLU A 385 7.39 30.85 11.38
N LYS A 386 7.59 30.47 10.13
CA LYS A 386 6.52 30.02 9.22
C LYS A 386 5.85 28.77 9.78
N ILE A 387 4.60 28.51 9.35
CA ILE A 387 3.92 27.24 9.62
C ILE A 387 4.81 26.10 9.12
N THR A 388 5.03 25.08 9.96
CA THR A 388 5.80 23.89 9.58
C THR A 388 4.88 22.74 9.20
N MET A 389 5.39 21.78 8.41
CA MET A 389 4.63 20.56 8.11
C MET A 389 4.32 19.76 9.39
N GLY A 390 5.26 19.72 10.35
CA GLY A 390 5.09 19.03 11.62
C GLY A 390 3.93 19.58 12.44
N GLU A 391 3.82 20.91 12.54
CA GLU A 391 2.71 21.59 13.21
C GLU A 391 1.35 21.23 12.58
N VAL A 392 1.26 21.28 11.25
CA VAL A 392 0.03 20.93 10.52
C VAL A 392 -0.41 19.50 10.80
N ILE A 393 0.51 18.54 10.70
CA ILE A 393 0.20 17.12 10.90
C ILE A 393 -0.11 16.80 12.37
N ASN A 394 0.56 17.42 13.32
CA ASN A 394 0.23 17.25 14.72
C ASN A 394 -1.20 17.71 15.02
N HIS A 395 -1.59 18.90 14.55
CA HIS A 395 -2.96 19.38 14.70
C HIS A 395 -3.98 18.52 13.97
N LEU A 396 -3.66 18.02 12.77
CA LEU A 396 -4.50 17.04 12.07
C LEU A 396 -4.71 15.78 12.92
N SER A 397 -3.65 15.27 13.53
CA SER A 397 -3.70 14.08 14.39
C SER A 397 -4.56 14.30 15.64
N GLU A 398 -4.41 15.45 16.29
CA GLU A 398 -5.20 15.83 17.47
C GLU A 398 -6.69 15.98 17.14
N LEU A 399 -7.01 16.76 16.09
CA LEU A 399 -8.39 17.02 15.68
C LEU A 399 -9.11 15.76 15.20
N SER A 400 -8.42 14.89 14.44
CA SER A 400 -8.95 13.61 13.99
C SER A 400 -8.87 12.50 15.04
N LYS A 401 -8.27 12.77 16.21
CA LYS A 401 -8.01 11.80 17.29
C LYS A 401 -7.21 10.56 16.85
N GLY A 402 -6.49 10.65 15.73
CA GLY A 402 -5.80 9.51 15.11
C GLY A 402 -6.72 8.50 14.43
N GLU A 403 -8.00 8.83 14.22
CA GLU A 403 -9.02 7.92 13.67
C GLU A 403 -9.17 8.02 12.14
N ALA A 404 -8.68 9.11 11.52
CA ALA A 404 -8.75 9.25 10.08
C ALA A 404 -7.81 8.28 9.35
N ILE A 405 -8.21 7.85 8.17
CA ILE A 405 -7.32 7.18 7.21
C ILE A 405 -6.50 8.27 6.54
N VAL A 406 -5.19 8.21 6.69
CA VAL A 406 -4.28 9.17 6.10
C VAL A 406 -3.57 8.54 4.89
N VAL A 407 -3.75 9.17 3.74
CA VAL A 407 -3.14 8.75 2.48
C VAL A 407 -2.07 9.76 2.12
N THR A 408 -0.80 9.36 2.16
CA THR A 408 0.30 10.29 1.86
C THR A 408 0.85 10.10 0.47
N ASP A 409 1.17 11.22 -0.17
CA ASP A 409 2.06 11.25 -1.34
C ASP A 409 3.52 11.14 -0.90
N VAL A 410 4.46 11.20 -1.83
CA VAL A 410 5.88 10.96 -1.59
C VAL A 410 6.68 12.25 -1.52
N GLY A 411 7.40 12.43 -0.42
CA GLY A 411 8.23 13.60 -0.16
C GLY A 411 8.40 13.92 1.33
N GLN A 412 8.74 15.17 1.65
CA GLN A 412 8.91 15.62 3.05
C GLN A 412 7.62 15.43 3.85
N HIS A 413 6.47 15.78 3.28
CA HIS A 413 5.14 15.61 3.89
C HIS A 413 4.85 14.15 4.28
N GLN A 414 5.30 13.16 3.50
CA GLN A 414 5.17 11.73 3.84
C GLN A 414 5.95 11.40 5.12
N MET A 415 7.22 11.80 5.20
CA MET A 415 8.08 11.50 6.33
C MET A 415 7.61 12.22 7.60
N VAL A 416 7.17 13.47 7.46
CA VAL A 416 6.58 14.23 8.55
C VAL A 416 5.28 13.59 9.03
N THR A 417 4.39 13.19 8.12
CA THR A 417 3.14 12.51 8.48
C THR A 417 3.41 11.20 9.23
N SER A 418 4.36 10.41 8.75
CA SER A 418 4.73 9.13 9.40
C SER A 418 5.24 9.30 10.83
N ARG A 419 5.78 10.47 11.18
CA ARG A 419 6.31 10.81 12.50
C ARG A 419 5.26 11.41 13.43
N TYR A 420 4.49 12.38 12.93
CA TYR A 420 3.64 13.24 13.77
C TYR A 420 2.21 12.73 13.88
N TYR A 421 1.70 11.96 12.89
CA TYR A 421 0.36 11.39 12.96
C TYR A 421 0.33 10.14 13.85
N LYS A 422 -0.64 10.07 14.76
CA LYS A 422 -0.82 8.97 15.71
C LYS A 422 -1.76 7.92 15.16
N TYR A 423 -1.20 6.86 14.55
CA TYR A 423 -1.96 5.73 13.98
C TYR A 423 -2.40 4.78 15.10
N LYS A 424 -3.69 4.75 15.42
CA LYS A 424 -4.26 3.89 16.47
C LYS A 424 -4.79 2.56 15.93
N ASP A 425 -5.35 2.60 14.74
CA ASP A 425 -6.03 1.47 14.13
C ASP A 425 -5.21 0.89 12.97
N PRO A 426 -5.36 -0.43 12.69
CA PRO A 426 -4.77 -1.04 11.51
C PRO A 426 -5.37 -0.45 10.22
N ARG A 427 -4.57 -0.49 9.14
CA ARG A 427 -4.96 -0.05 7.79
C ARG A 427 -5.36 1.43 7.65
N THR A 428 -4.85 2.30 8.54
CA THR A 428 -5.09 3.75 8.51
C THR A 428 -3.97 4.54 7.87
N ASN A 429 -2.80 3.92 7.66
CA ASN A 429 -1.67 4.47 6.90
C ASN A 429 -1.68 3.90 5.48
N VAL A 430 -1.86 4.76 4.48
CA VAL A 430 -1.83 4.39 3.05
C VAL A 430 -0.79 5.25 2.34
N THR A 431 0.25 4.63 1.81
CA THR A 431 1.38 5.35 1.20
C THR A 431 2.13 4.47 0.23
N SER A 432 2.81 5.06 -0.76
CA SER A 432 3.78 4.36 -1.60
C SER A 432 5.11 4.28 -0.85
N GLY A 433 5.47 3.09 -0.38
CA GLY A 433 6.67 2.90 0.45
C GLY A 433 7.90 2.52 -0.33
N GLY A 434 7.84 1.44 -1.08
CA GLY A 434 9.00 0.87 -1.77
C GLY A 434 9.36 1.54 -3.08
N ALA A 435 8.38 1.85 -3.92
CA ALA A 435 8.60 2.57 -5.18
C ALA A 435 8.74 4.08 -4.97
N GLY A 436 8.10 4.63 -3.95
CA GLY A 436 8.12 6.05 -3.70
C GLY A 436 7.46 6.86 -4.82
N THR A 437 6.28 6.43 -5.24
CA THR A 437 5.57 6.97 -6.41
C THR A 437 4.89 8.29 -6.07
N MET A 438 5.43 9.40 -6.56
CA MET A 438 4.75 10.70 -6.52
C MET A 438 3.48 10.66 -7.38
N GLY A 439 2.41 11.34 -6.92
CA GLY A 439 1.07 11.30 -7.54
C GLY A 439 0.20 10.12 -7.05
N PHE A 440 0.69 9.32 -6.10
CA PHE A 440 -0.04 8.19 -5.54
C PHE A 440 -1.27 8.61 -4.72
N ALA A 441 -1.13 9.66 -3.89
CA ALA A 441 -2.08 9.89 -2.79
C ALA A 441 -3.48 10.27 -3.25
N LEU A 442 -3.63 11.16 -4.21
CA LEU A 442 -4.96 11.65 -4.62
C LEU A 442 -5.85 10.52 -5.14
N PRO A 443 -5.44 9.72 -6.14
CA PRO A 443 -6.24 8.57 -6.58
C PRO A 443 -6.36 7.48 -5.51
N ALA A 444 -5.33 7.20 -4.72
CA ALA A 444 -5.40 6.21 -3.65
C ALA A 444 -6.41 6.62 -2.56
N ALA A 445 -6.54 7.92 -2.26
CA ALA A 445 -7.54 8.42 -1.32
C ALA A 445 -8.97 8.22 -1.84
N ILE A 446 -9.19 8.34 -3.15
CA ILE A 446 -10.48 7.98 -3.77
C ILE A 446 -10.82 6.51 -3.48
N GLY A 447 -9.89 5.60 -3.75
CA GLY A 447 -10.06 4.18 -3.48
C GLY A 447 -10.28 3.87 -2.00
N ALA A 448 -9.50 4.47 -1.12
CA ALA A 448 -9.61 4.34 0.32
C ALA A 448 -10.98 4.79 0.85
N LYS A 449 -11.49 5.93 0.34
CA LYS A 449 -12.81 6.45 0.74
C LYS A 449 -13.95 5.55 0.29
N LEU A 450 -13.86 5.02 -0.91
CA LEU A 450 -14.86 4.08 -1.44
C LEU A 450 -14.82 2.72 -0.72
N ALA A 451 -13.64 2.32 -0.20
CA ALA A 451 -13.51 1.11 0.59
C ALA A 451 -14.19 1.20 1.97
N VAL A 452 -14.15 2.36 2.61
CA VAL A 452 -14.72 2.61 3.94
C VAL A 452 -15.45 3.95 3.96
N PRO A 453 -16.68 4.02 3.40
CA PRO A 453 -17.42 5.27 3.25
C PRO A 453 -17.72 6.02 4.56
N SER A 454 -17.79 5.29 5.69
CA SER A 454 -18.07 5.87 7.02
C SER A 454 -16.89 6.57 7.67
N ARG A 455 -15.64 6.28 7.25
CA ARG A 455 -14.43 6.89 7.86
C ARG A 455 -13.99 8.13 7.10
N GLN A 456 -13.38 9.06 7.82
CA GLN A 456 -12.68 10.18 7.19
C GLN A 456 -11.43 9.68 6.46
N VAL A 457 -11.19 10.22 5.27
CA VAL A 457 -9.98 9.99 4.49
C VAL A 457 -9.36 11.34 4.17
N VAL A 458 -8.11 11.52 4.57
CA VAL A 458 -7.33 12.74 4.35
C VAL A 458 -6.13 12.39 3.47
N ALA A 459 -6.08 12.97 2.27
CA ALA A 459 -4.92 12.91 1.39
C ALA A 459 -3.94 14.02 1.78
N VAL A 460 -2.74 13.69 2.23
CA VAL A 460 -1.66 14.64 2.56
C VAL A 460 -0.64 14.62 1.44
N ILE A 461 -0.57 15.71 0.70
CA ILE A 461 0.13 15.77 -0.58
C ILE A 461 1.06 16.98 -0.60
N GLY A 462 2.25 16.87 -1.22
CA GLY A 462 3.09 18.01 -1.56
C GLY A 462 2.62 18.66 -2.87
N ASP A 463 2.94 19.94 -3.04
CA ASP A 463 2.56 20.72 -4.25
C ASP A 463 3.04 20.09 -5.56
N GLY A 464 4.20 19.44 -5.57
CA GLY A 464 4.70 18.72 -6.75
C GLY A 464 3.93 17.44 -7.05
N GLY A 465 3.68 16.59 -6.03
CA GLY A 465 2.93 15.35 -6.20
C GLY A 465 1.47 15.58 -6.57
N TYR A 466 0.86 16.63 -6.03
CA TYR A 466 -0.51 17.02 -6.35
C TYR A 466 -0.71 17.28 -7.85
N GLN A 467 0.23 17.97 -8.49
CA GLN A 467 0.14 18.28 -9.92
C GLN A 467 0.27 17.06 -10.83
N MET A 468 0.85 15.95 -10.35
CA MET A 468 1.01 14.72 -11.15
C MET A 468 -0.29 13.98 -11.43
N THR A 469 -1.29 14.11 -10.54
CA THR A 469 -2.59 13.40 -10.67
C THR A 469 -3.78 14.32 -10.41
N ILE A 470 -3.59 15.60 -10.53
CA ILE A 470 -4.60 16.66 -10.28
C ILE A 470 -5.91 16.44 -11.06
N GLN A 471 -5.86 15.79 -12.21
CA GLN A 471 -7.03 15.46 -13.04
C GLN A 471 -8.04 14.55 -12.30
N GLU A 472 -7.62 13.83 -11.27
CA GLU A 472 -8.51 12.98 -10.47
C GLU A 472 -9.48 13.77 -9.57
N LEU A 473 -9.31 15.09 -9.46
CA LEU A 473 -10.36 15.97 -8.94
C LEU A 473 -11.66 15.84 -9.75
N GLY A 474 -11.54 15.57 -11.07
CA GLY A 474 -12.69 15.27 -11.92
C GLY A 474 -13.42 13.99 -11.53
N THR A 475 -12.70 12.98 -11.04
CA THR A 475 -13.30 11.76 -10.49
C THR A 475 -14.03 12.05 -9.17
N ILE A 476 -13.40 12.81 -8.27
CA ILE A 476 -14.01 13.25 -7.00
C ILE A 476 -15.30 14.03 -7.27
N MET A 477 -15.27 14.99 -8.18
CA MET A 477 -16.43 15.80 -8.55
C MET A 477 -17.56 14.95 -9.11
N GLN A 478 -17.27 14.10 -10.10
CA GLN A 478 -18.27 13.30 -10.81
C GLN A 478 -19.03 12.36 -9.86
N TYR A 479 -18.34 11.71 -8.95
CA TYR A 479 -18.92 10.72 -8.03
C TYR A 479 -19.21 11.28 -6.64
N LYS A 480 -18.98 12.58 -6.42
CA LYS A 480 -19.17 13.29 -5.13
C LYS A 480 -18.50 12.55 -3.97
N ILE A 481 -17.25 12.13 -4.16
CA ILE A 481 -16.51 11.33 -3.17
C ILE A 481 -15.97 12.27 -2.08
N PRO A 482 -16.38 12.13 -0.80
CA PRO A 482 -16.03 13.08 0.26
C PRO A 482 -14.62 12.85 0.81
N VAL A 483 -13.59 13.03 -0.03
CA VAL A 483 -12.17 12.99 0.32
C VAL A 483 -11.72 14.39 0.77
N LYS A 484 -10.90 14.46 1.82
CA LYS A 484 -10.21 15.68 2.24
C LYS A 484 -8.84 15.72 1.58
N VAL A 485 -8.61 16.74 0.76
CA VAL A 485 -7.34 16.92 0.05
C VAL A 485 -6.58 18.06 0.72
N MET A 486 -5.47 17.75 1.37
CA MET A 486 -4.61 18.72 2.04
C MET A 486 -3.26 18.80 1.32
N VAL A 487 -2.98 19.95 0.72
CA VAL A 487 -1.71 20.23 0.04
C VAL A 487 -0.81 21.05 0.95
N LEU A 488 0.35 20.50 1.29
CA LEU A 488 1.42 21.20 2.00
C LEU A 488 2.36 21.83 0.97
N ASN A 489 2.16 23.12 0.74
CA ASN A 489 2.83 23.86 -0.34
C ASN A 489 4.08 24.58 0.20
N ASN A 490 5.26 24.10 -0.20
CA ASN A 490 6.53 24.78 0.05
C ASN A 490 7.21 25.33 -1.21
N SER A 491 6.53 25.27 -2.37
CA SER A 491 7.04 25.68 -3.68
C SER A 491 8.34 24.98 -4.09
N PHE A 492 8.54 23.74 -3.64
CA PHE A 492 9.69 22.93 -3.99
C PHE A 492 9.36 21.44 -4.12
N LEU A 493 10.12 20.72 -4.91
CA LEU A 493 10.32 19.30 -4.74
C LEU A 493 11.14 19.08 -3.46
N GLY A 494 10.48 19.22 -2.30
CA GLY A 494 11.10 19.48 -1.01
C GLY A 494 12.15 18.46 -0.57
N MET A 495 11.92 17.15 -0.77
CA MET A 495 12.90 16.14 -0.42
C MET A 495 14.14 16.21 -1.32
N VAL A 496 13.97 16.43 -2.63
CA VAL A 496 15.10 16.59 -3.59
C VAL A 496 15.89 17.87 -3.25
N ARG A 497 15.21 18.99 -2.97
CA ARG A 497 15.82 20.23 -2.52
C ARG A 497 16.63 20.01 -1.23
N GLN A 498 16.11 19.26 -0.24
CA GLN A 498 16.83 18.93 0.99
C GLN A 498 18.16 18.21 0.71
N TRP A 499 18.16 17.24 -0.21
CA TRP A 499 19.37 16.54 -0.65
C TRP A 499 20.36 17.49 -1.33
N GLN A 500 19.88 18.38 -2.20
CA GLN A 500 20.73 19.41 -2.82
C GLN A 500 21.31 20.36 -1.80
N GLN A 501 20.55 20.73 -0.78
CA GLN A 501 21.03 21.59 0.31
C GLN A 501 22.11 20.91 1.13
N LEU A 502 21.87 19.68 1.57
CA LEU A 502 22.76 19.00 2.52
C LEU A 502 24.02 18.41 1.85
N PHE A 503 23.91 17.92 0.61
CA PHE A 503 24.97 17.12 -0.01
C PHE A 503 25.50 17.70 -1.33
N HIS A 504 24.86 18.72 -1.90
CA HIS A 504 25.27 19.31 -3.17
C HIS A 504 25.54 20.83 -3.10
N GLY A 505 25.96 21.33 -1.94
CA GLY A 505 26.39 22.72 -1.75
C GLY A 505 25.30 23.76 -2.09
N LYS A 506 24.04 23.47 -1.76
CA LYS A 506 22.85 24.33 -2.01
C LYS A 506 22.63 24.67 -3.50
N ARG A 507 23.12 23.83 -4.41
CA ARG A 507 22.85 24.00 -5.85
C ARG A 507 21.46 23.45 -6.17
N TYR A 508 20.43 24.31 -6.03
CA TYR A 508 19.02 23.96 -6.29
C TYR A 508 18.80 23.93 -7.80
N SER A 509 18.86 22.74 -8.39
CA SER A 509 18.71 22.52 -9.82
C SER A 509 17.34 21.93 -10.11
N PHE A 510 16.47 22.70 -10.76
CA PHE A 510 15.12 22.28 -11.20
C PHE A 510 14.23 21.69 -10.09
N THR A 511 14.33 22.22 -8.87
CA THR A 511 13.53 21.77 -7.73
C THR A 511 12.57 22.82 -7.21
N GLU A 512 12.80 24.11 -7.52
CA GLU A 512 11.87 25.19 -7.21
C GLU A 512 10.70 25.16 -8.18
N MET A 513 9.48 25.40 -7.66
CA MET A 513 8.25 25.33 -8.41
C MET A 513 7.49 26.67 -8.33
N ASP A 514 7.04 27.16 -9.46
CA ASP A 514 6.06 28.23 -9.55
C ASP A 514 4.68 27.61 -9.72
N ASN A 515 3.90 27.63 -8.64
CA ASN A 515 2.65 26.88 -8.56
C ASN A 515 1.45 27.69 -9.07
N PRO A 516 0.49 27.06 -9.75
CA PRO A 516 -0.78 27.69 -10.08
C PRO A 516 -1.61 27.97 -8.82
N ASN A 517 -2.69 28.72 -8.96
CA ASN A 517 -3.64 28.91 -7.86
C ASN A 517 -4.46 27.64 -7.64
N PHE A 518 -4.05 26.80 -6.69
CA PHE A 518 -4.68 25.52 -6.41
C PHE A 518 -6.11 25.64 -5.90
N VAL A 519 -6.44 26.69 -5.15
CA VAL A 519 -7.81 26.96 -4.69
C VAL A 519 -8.73 27.17 -5.89
N LYS A 520 -8.36 28.01 -6.85
CA LYS A 520 -9.17 28.21 -8.07
C LYS A 520 -9.33 26.94 -8.90
N ILE A 521 -8.31 26.08 -8.91
CA ILE A 521 -8.41 24.78 -9.58
C ILE A 521 -9.43 23.88 -8.88
N ALA A 522 -9.38 23.77 -7.56
CA ALA A 522 -10.34 22.98 -6.79
C ALA A 522 -11.77 23.50 -6.96
N GLU A 523 -11.95 24.83 -6.92
CA GLU A 523 -13.24 25.49 -7.14
C GLU A 523 -13.80 25.23 -8.56
N ALA A 524 -12.92 25.16 -9.58
CA ALA A 524 -13.32 24.81 -10.95
C ALA A 524 -13.88 23.37 -11.04
N TYR A 525 -13.48 22.47 -10.14
CA TYR A 525 -14.08 21.15 -9.94
C TYR A 525 -15.23 21.15 -8.92
N SER A 526 -15.77 22.32 -8.56
CA SER A 526 -16.86 22.45 -7.57
C SER A 526 -16.52 21.85 -6.20
N ILE A 527 -15.26 21.85 -5.82
CA ILE A 527 -14.76 21.42 -4.51
C ILE A 527 -14.53 22.66 -3.66
N PRO A 528 -15.21 22.80 -2.49
CA PRO A 528 -14.92 23.87 -1.53
C PRO A 528 -13.44 23.89 -1.17
N ALA A 529 -12.84 25.07 -1.17
CA ALA A 529 -11.41 25.21 -1.01
C ALA A 529 -11.00 26.40 -0.15
N ARG A 530 -9.90 26.25 0.60
CA ARG A 530 -9.31 27.33 1.39
C ARG A 530 -7.79 27.27 1.31
N LYS A 531 -7.14 28.46 1.33
CA LYS A 531 -5.71 28.62 1.49
C LYS A 531 -5.38 29.18 2.87
N VAL A 532 -4.36 28.64 3.50
CA VAL A 532 -3.83 29.10 4.80
C VAL A 532 -2.38 29.55 4.61
N GLU A 533 -2.09 30.78 4.97
CA GLU A 533 -0.76 31.39 4.97
C GLU A 533 -0.37 31.87 6.36
N GLU A 534 -1.37 32.20 7.21
CA GLU A 534 -1.19 32.70 8.54
C GLU A 534 -1.53 31.63 9.60
N ARG A 535 -0.69 31.50 10.63
CA ARG A 535 -0.85 30.47 11.66
C ARG A 535 -2.19 30.55 12.41
N ALA A 536 -2.72 31.76 12.60
CA ALA A 536 -4.02 31.97 13.26
C ALA A 536 -5.19 31.29 12.54
N ASP A 537 -5.07 31.09 11.22
CA ASP A 537 -6.09 30.46 10.38
C ASP A 537 -5.96 28.93 10.32
N LEU A 538 -4.84 28.35 10.77
CA LEU A 538 -4.54 26.92 10.58
C LEU A 538 -5.55 26.01 11.28
N LEU A 539 -5.74 26.17 12.59
CA LEU A 539 -6.68 25.34 13.35
C LEU A 539 -8.14 25.49 12.88
N PRO A 540 -8.66 26.73 12.65
CA PRO A 540 -9.99 26.90 12.07
C PRO A 540 -10.16 26.22 10.73
N ALA A 541 -9.17 26.31 9.83
CA ALA A 541 -9.24 25.70 8.50
C ALA A 541 -9.17 24.17 8.52
N LEU A 542 -8.30 23.59 9.38
CA LEU A 542 -8.25 22.15 9.58
C LEU A 542 -9.58 21.61 10.11
N LYS A 543 -10.19 22.30 11.07
CA LYS A 543 -11.51 21.94 11.61
C LYS A 543 -12.58 22.02 10.53
N GLU A 544 -12.64 23.13 9.78
CA GLU A 544 -13.57 23.30 8.66
C GLU A 544 -13.43 22.16 7.63
N MET A 545 -12.20 21.80 7.25
CA MET A 545 -11.92 20.68 6.35
C MET A 545 -12.45 19.35 6.92
N LEU A 546 -12.20 19.06 8.19
CA LEU A 546 -12.61 17.79 8.81
C LEU A 546 -14.13 17.73 9.04
N ASP A 547 -14.77 18.84 9.38
CA ASP A 547 -16.22 18.91 9.64
C ASP A 547 -17.05 18.90 8.32
N ALA A 548 -16.45 19.20 7.18
CA ALA A 548 -17.15 19.21 5.90
C ALA A 548 -17.71 17.80 5.55
N GLU A 549 -18.98 17.72 5.17
CA GLU A 549 -19.61 16.46 4.74
C GLU A 549 -19.23 16.05 3.31
N THR A 550 -18.81 17.02 2.50
CA THR A 550 -18.40 16.82 1.10
C THR A 550 -16.88 16.70 0.97
N SER A 551 -16.38 16.54 -0.27
CA SER A 551 -14.97 16.78 -0.56
C SER A 551 -14.57 18.19 -0.16
N TYR A 552 -13.34 18.37 0.29
CA TYR A 552 -12.79 19.66 0.69
C TYR A 552 -11.32 19.74 0.33
N PHE A 553 -10.88 20.89 -0.16
CA PHE A 553 -9.49 21.16 -0.51
C PHE A 553 -8.89 22.20 0.43
N LEU A 554 -7.76 21.87 1.05
CA LEU A 554 -7.02 22.78 1.92
C LEU A 554 -5.58 22.92 1.44
N GLU A 555 -5.18 24.12 1.04
CA GLU A 555 -3.79 24.47 0.79
C GLU A 555 -3.20 25.11 2.05
N VAL A 556 -2.12 24.56 2.57
CA VAL A 556 -1.35 25.17 3.66
C VAL A 556 0.03 25.54 3.15
N VAL A 557 0.35 26.83 3.16
CA VAL A 557 1.68 27.33 2.81
C VAL A 557 2.60 27.14 4.00
N VAL A 558 3.65 26.35 3.81
CA VAL A 558 4.60 25.97 4.85
C VAL A 558 6.00 26.53 4.59
N GLY A 559 6.89 26.39 5.54
CA GLY A 559 8.28 26.83 5.43
C GLY A 559 8.96 26.32 4.14
N LYS A 560 9.53 27.24 3.35
CA LYS A 560 10.05 26.95 2.01
C LYS A 560 11.28 26.06 2.03
N GLU A 561 12.18 26.26 3.01
CA GLU A 561 13.47 25.55 3.10
C GLU A 561 13.58 24.64 4.34
N ASP A 562 12.47 24.29 4.95
CA ASP A 562 12.46 23.36 6.08
C ASP A 562 12.98 21.99 5.67
N ASN A 563 13.74 21.36 6.57
CA ASN A 563 14.29 20.03 6.38
C ASN A 563 13.65 19.04 7.33
N VAL A 564 13.51 17.82 6.89
CA VAL A 564 13.01 16.72 7.72
C VAL A 564 14.18 16.11 8.49
N PHE A 565 14.16 16.27 9.80
CA PHE A 565 15.03 15.61 10.77
C PHE A 565 14.17 14.84 11.79
N PRO A 566 14.74 13.80 12.43
CA PRO A 566 16.06 13.15 12.23
C PRO A 566 16.23 12.60 10.81
N MET A 567 17.49 12.42 10.41
CA MET A 567 17.83 11.82 9.13
C MET A 567 19.11 10.99 9.25
N VAL A 568 19.12 9.80 8.67
CA VAL A 568 20.33 9.01 8.43
C VAL A 568 20.84 9.32 7.03
N PRO A 569 22.05 9.89 6.86
CA PRO A 569 22.62 10.17 5.54
C PRO A 569 22.81 8.90 4.71
N ALA A 570 22.74 9.03 3.39
CA ALA A 570 23.03 7.90 2.51
C ALA A 570 24.43 7.33 2.75
N GLY A 571 24.52 5.99 2.88
CA GLY A 571 25.78 5.29 3.17
C GLY A 571 26.22 5.32 4.64
N ALA A 572 25.52 6.07 5.50
CA ALA A 572 25.72 6.04 6.95
C ALA A 572 25.07 4.82 7.60
N GLY A 573 25.53 4.43 8.79
CA GLY A 573 24.89 3.40 9.61
C GLY A 573 23.61 3.94 10.25
N VAL A 574 22.66 3.07 10.57
CA VAL A 574 21.34 3.42 11.13
C VAL A 574 21.42 4.29 12.39
N SER A 575 22.47 4.16 13.19
CA SER A 575 22.72 4.96 14.40
C SER A 575 23.45 6.29 14.15
N GLU A 576 23.92 6.54 12.92
CA GLU A 576 24.59 7.81 12.55
C GLU A 576 23.53 8.87 12.17
N VAL A 577 22.65 9.17 13.11
CA VAL A 577 21.46 10.02 12.91
C VAL A 577 21.80 11.50 13.08
N LEU A 578 21.46 12.30 12.07
CA LEU A 578 21.51 13.75 12.16
C LEU A 578 20.19 14.28 12.76
N LEU A 579 20.30 15.15 13.76
CA LEU A 579 19.18 15.87 14.37
C LEU A 579 19.08 17.31 13.86
N GLU A 580 20.08 17.79 13.15
CA GLU A 580 20.15 19.11 12.52
C GLU A 580 21.08 19.08 11.31
N ALA A 581 21.02 20.10 10.47
CA ALA A 581 21.94 20.22 9.33
C ALA A 581 23.40 20.27 9.82
N PRO A 582 24.32 19.55 9.17
CA PRO A 582 25.74 19.68 9.47
C PRO A 582 26.18 21.16 9.33
N LYS A 583 26.98 21.65 10.27
CA LYS A 583 27.62 22.96 10.10
C LYS A 583 28.60 22.84 8.93
N LEU A 584 28.30 23.55 7.84
CA LEU A 584 29.15 23.64 6.65
C LEU A 584 30.44 24.44 6.97
#